data_1bffeae33cb2db1bf2d468a1b28e9541
#
_entry.id   1bffeae33cb2db1bf2d468a1b28e9541
#
_cell.length_a   1.000
_cell.length_b   1.000
_cell.length_c   1.000
_cell.angle_alpha   90.00
_cell.angle_beta   90.00
_cell.angle_gamma   90.00
#
_symmetry.space_group_name_H-M   'P 1'
#
loop_
_entity.id
_entity.type
_entity.pdbx_description
1 polymer ?
#
loop_
_entity_poly.entity_id
_entity_poly.type
_entity_poly.pdbx_seq_one_letter_code
_entity_poly.pdbx_strand_id
1 'polypeptide(L)'
;MRKILIGLALFGLQTTAVSASSELLNDVKRNPQQAKGMCSDFKTLNENGQSAYSKQSIRSIAKSRNLNDDDAEILVTYVVGMHCPNVR
;
A
#
# COMPACT_ATOMS: atom_id res chain seq x y z
N MET A 1 -19.47 31.20 27.17
CA MET A 1 -19.03 31.04 26.78
C MET A 1 -18.38 30.38 26.23
N ARG A 2 -18.23 30.21 26.09
CA ARG A 2 -17.64 29.67 25.60
C ARG A 2 -17.50 28.99 24.73
N LYS A 3 -17.64 28.81 24.31
CA LYS A 3 -17.63 28.24 23.39
C LYS A 3 -16.85 28.26 22.50
N ILE A 4 -16.54 28.46 22.39
CA ILE A 4 -15.98 28.55 21.57
C ILE A 4 -15.18 27.90 21.05
N LEU A 5 -14.77 27.83 21.19
CA LEU A 5 -14.00 27.26 20.73
C LEU A 5 -13.87 26.35 20.07
N ILE A 6 -14.02 25.98 20.11
CA ILE A 6 -14.36 25.02 19.58
C ILE A 6 -14.17 24.80 18.32
N GLY A 7 -14.67 25.33 17.79
CA GLY A 7 -14.61 25.04 16.53
C GLY A 7 -13.39 24.76 16.00
N LEU A 8 -12.58 25.14 16.28
CA LEU A 8 -11.45 24.98 15.75
C LEU A 8 -10.98 23.76 15.51
N ALA A 9 -11.10 23.07 16.28
CA ALA A 9 -10.53 21.82 16.14
C ALA A 9 -10.78 21.21 14.86
N LEU A 10 -11.78 21.46 14.31
CA LEU A 10 -12.06 20.84 13.20
C LEU A 10 -11.18 20.84 12.14
N PHE A 11 -10.50 21.76 11.94
CA PHE A 11 -9.76 21.83 10.87
C PHE A 11 -8.78 20.89 10.71
N GLY A 12 -8.12 20.56 11.59
CA GLY A 12 -7.01 19.71 11.40
C GLY A 12 -7.32 18.49 10.69
N LEU A 13 -8.48 18.10 10.71
CA LEU A 13 -8.78 16.93 10.15
C LEU A 13 -8.57 16.74 8.78
N GLN A 14 -8.79 17.64 8.05
CA GLN A 14 -8.77 17.40 6.72
C GLN A 14 -7.53 17.07 6.16
N THR A 15 -6.54 17.48 6.71
CA THR A 15 -5.31 17.35 6.06
C THR A 15 -4.82 15.99 5.96
N THR A 16 -5.31 15.11 6.74
CA THR A 16 -4.68 13.86 6.75
C THR A 16 -5.02 12.96 5.65
N ALA A 17 -6.04 13.17 5.03
CA ALA A 17 -6.50 12.22 4.12
C ALA A 17 -5.64 11.94 2.98
N VAL A 18 -4.90 12.82 2.58
CA VAL A 18 -4.20 12.67 1.47
C VAL A 18 -3.02 11.92 1.40
N SER A 19 -2.35 11.80 2.37
CA SER A 19 -1.05 11.30 2.27
C SER A 19 -0.90 9.81 2.45
N ALA A 20 -1.93 9.08 2.66
CA ALA A 20 -1.81 7.67 2.96
C ALA A 20 -1.02 6.90 1.89
N SER A 21 -1.35 7.09 0.63
CA SER A 21 -0.63 6.40 -0.43
C SER A 21 0.80 6.86 -0.54
N SER A 22 1.04 8.13 -0.37
CA SER A 22 2.39 8.66 -0.46
C SER A 22 3.28 8.11 0.65
N GLU A 23 2.75 8.01 1.85
CA GLU A 23 3.52 7.46 2.94
C GLU A 23 3.81 5.99 2.73
N LEU A 24 2.84 5.26 2.21
CA LEU A 24 3.01 3.87 1.92
C LEU A 24 4.15 3.66 0.94
N LEU A 25 4.19 4.44 -0.12
CA LEU A 25 5.24 4.31 -1.13
C LEU A 25 6.58 4.79 -0.59
N ASN A 26 6.59 5.80 0.24
CA ASN A 26 7.81 6.26 0.85
C ASN A 26 8.41 5.20 1.78
N ASP A 27 7.57 4.47 2.48
CA ASP A 27 8.04 3.39 3.32
C ASP A 27 8.73 2.31 2.50
N VAL A 28 8.17 1.97 1.35
CA VAL A 28 8.77 0.97 0.47
C VAL A 28 10.10 1.49 -0.07
N LYS A 29 10.18 2.77 -0.41
CA LYS A 29 11.43 3.34 -0.89
C LYS A 29 12.52 3.25 0.16
N ARG A 30 12.16 3.41 1.41
CA ARG A 30 13.14 3.34 2.48
C ARG A 30 13.52 1.91 2.85
N ASN A 31 12.72 0.93 2.39
CA ASN A 31 12.95 -0.45 2.74
C ASN A 31 13.00 -1.35 1.52
N PRO A 32 14.07 -1.29 0.75
CA PRO A 32 14.14 -2.09 -0.47
C PRO A 32 14.09 -3.59 -0.22
N GLN A 33 14.48 -4.03 0.96
CA GLN A 33 14.38 -5.44 1.28
C GLN A 33 12.94 -5.92 1.33
N GLN A 34 12.04 -5.04 1.76
CA GLN A 34 10.64 -5.37 1.78
C GLN A 34 10.13 -5.59 0.36
N ALA A 35 10.51 -4.72 -0.56
CA ALA A 35 10.11 -4.86 -1.95
C ALA A 35 10.67 -6.15 -2.55
N LYS A 36 11.90 -6.50 -2.22
CA LYS A 36 12.49 -7.72 -2.72
C LYS A 36 11.76 -8.95 -2.20
N GLY A 37 11.36 -8.93 -0.94
CA GLY A 37 10.57 -10.02 -0.38
C GLY A 37 9.23 -10.17 -1.08
N MET A 38 8.57 -9.05 -1.36
CA MET A 38 7.31 -9.08 -2.09
C MET A 38 7.52 -9.64 -3.50
N CYS A 39 8.58 -9.22 -4.17
CA CYS A 39 8.87 -9.74 -5.51
C CYS A 39 9.10 -11.24 -5.48
N SER A 40 9.77 -11.75 -4.47
CA SER A 40 10.00 -13.17 -4.33
C SER A 40 8.66 -13.91 -4.20
N ASP A 41 7.76 -13.38 -3.38
CA ASP A 41 6.46 -13.98 -3.19
C ASP A 41 5.64 -13.94 -4.48
N PHE A 42 5.73 -12.84 -5.22
CA PHE A 42 5.00 -12.70 -6.47
C PHE A 42 5.51 -13.68 -7.53
N LYS A 43 6.82 -13.93 -7.55
CA LYS A 43 7.37 -14.89 -8.47
C LYS A 43 6.87 -16.29 -8.15
N THR A 44 6.76 -16.61 -6.89
CA THR A 44 6.21 -17.90 -6.48
C THR A 44 4.74 -18.02 -6.92
N LEU A 45 3.95 -16.95 -6.80
CA LEU A 45 2.60 -16.96 -7.28
C LEU A 45 2.56 -17.24 -8.78
N ASN A 46 3.42 -16.55 -9.53
CA ASN A 46 3.45 -16.73 -10.97
C ASN A 46 3.84 -18.15 -11.36
N GLU A 47 4.75 -18.76 -10.60
CA GLU A 47 5.14 -20.15 -10.84
C GLU A 47 3.98 -21.10 -10.64
N ASN A 48 3.05 -20.73 -9.77
CA ASN A 48 1.88 -21.52 -9.51
C ASN A 48 0.69 -21.12 -10.38
N GLY A 49 0.93 -20.32 -11.39
CA GLY A 49 -0.13 -19.92 -12.31
C GLY A 49 -1.02 -18.79 -11.80
N GLN A 50 -0.60 -18.09 -10.76
CA GLN A 50 -1.40 -17.03 -10.18
C GLN A 50 -0.75 -15.67 -10.44
N SER A 51 -1.58 -14.66 -10.55
CA SER A 51 -1.09 -13.30 -10.77
C SER A 51 -0.92 -12.56 -9.46
N ALA A 52 0.12 -11.74 -9.37
CA ALA A 52 0.30 -10.85 -8.25
C ALA A 52 -0.86 -9.85 -8.15
N TYR A 53 -1.55 -9.60 -9.25
CA TYR A 53 -2.65 -8.66 -9.29
C TYR A 53 -4.02 -9.31 -9.10
N SER A 54 -4.07 -10.59 -8.81
CA SER A 54 -5.37 -11.25 -8.61
C SER A 54 -6.03 -10.69 -7.36
N LYS A 55 -7.34 -10.78 -7.28
CA LYS A 55 -8.05 -10.31 -6.10
C LYS A 55 -7.57 -11.00 -4.85
N GLN A 56 -7.23 -12.28 -4.98
CA GLN A 56 -6.77 -13.05 -3.85
C GLN A 56 -5.42 -12.55 -3.36
N SER A 57 -4.51 -12.26 -4.29
CA SER A 57 -3.20 -11.73 -3.94
C SER A 57 -3.33 -10.35 -3.30
N ILE A 58 -4.12 -9.48 -3.90
CA ILE A 58 -4.31 -8.12 -3.36
C ILE A 58 -4.91 -8.18 -1.95
N ARG A 59 -5.89 -9.05 -1.72
CA ARG A 59 -6.45 -9.17 -0.39
C ARG A 59 -5.45 -9.69 0.62
N SER A 60 -4.60 -10.61 0.20
CA SER A 60 -3.58 -11.16 1.06
C SER A 60 -2.61 -10.07 1.50
N ILE A 61 -2.18 -9.23 0.57
CA ILE A 61 -1.31 -8.10 0.87
C ILE A 61 -2.03 -7.11 1.78
N ALA A 62 -3.29 -6.84 1.50
CA ALA A 62 -4.07 -5.90 2.30
C ALA A 62 -4.14 -6.38 3.74
N LYS A 63 -4.39 -7.65 3.96
CA LYS A 63 -4.48 -8.18 5.30
C LYS A 63 -3.14 -8.16 6.00
N SER A 64 -2.10 -8.59 5.34
CA SER A 64 -0.80 -8.69 5.98
C SER A 64 -0.22 -7.35 6.33
N ARG A 65 -0.63 -6.31 5.62
CA ARG A 65 -0.08 -4.98 5.85
C ARG A 65 -1.10 -4.00 6.42
N ASN A 66 -2.27 -4.51 6.76
CA ASN A 66 -3.32 -3.69 7.35
C ASN A 66 -3.70 -2.52 6.44
N LEU A 67 -3.95 -2.83 5.18
CA LEU A 67 -4.33 -1.84 4.18
C LEU A 67 -5.70 -2.18 3.63
N ASN A 68 -6.34 -1.20 3.00
CA ASN A 68 -7.53 -1.52 2.23
C ASN A 68 -7.08 -2.07 0.87
N ASP A 69 -8.01 -2.59 0.10
CA ASP A 69 -7.67 -3.24 -1.16
C ASP A 69 -7.08 -2.26 -2.18
N ASP A 70 -7.57 -1.04 -2.19
CA ASP A 70 -7.05 -0.04 -3.13
C ASP A 70 -5.59 0.30 -2.84
N ASP A 71 -5.27 0.50 -1.59
CA ASP A 71 -3.90 0.80 -1.21
C ASP A 71 -3.00 -0.41 -1.45
N ALA A 72 -3.52 -1.62 -1.23
CA ALA A 72 -2.76 -2.82 -1.50
C ALA A 72 -2.45 -2.92 -2.99
N GLU A 73 -3.40 -2.60 -3.83
CA GLU A 73 -3.19 -2.62 -5.27
C GLU A 73 -2.16 -1.60 -5.71
N ILE A 74 -2.19 -0.42 -5.14
CA ILE A 74 -1.20 0.62 -5.41
C ILE A 74 0.19 0.11 -5.02
N LEU A 75 0.30 -0.51 -3.87
CA LEU A 75 1.56 -1.03 -3.39
C LEU A 75 2.10 -2.12 -4.33
N VAL A 76 1.27 -3.05 -4.72
CA VAL A 76 1.70 -4.13 -5.61
C VAL A 76 2.16 -3.56 -6.95
N THR A 77 1.41 -2.61 -7.48
CA THR A 77 1.75 -1.99 -8.75
C THR A 77 3.10 -1.29 -8.69
N TYR A 78 3.33 -0.58 -7.60
CA TYR A 78 4.58 0.13 -7.42
C TYR A 78 5.75 -0.83 -7.30
N VAL A 79 5.61 -1.84 -6.46
CA VAL A 79 6.69 -2.80 -6.23
C VAL A 79 7.03 -3.55 -7.51
N VAL A 80 6.03 -4.01 -8.22
CA VAL A 80 6.28 -4.74 -9.46
C VAL A 80 6.94 -3.83 -10.48
N GLY A 81 6.41 -2.64 -10.66
CA GLY A 81 6.94 -1.73 -11.67
C GLY A 81 8.37 -1.30 -11.39
N MET A 82 8.71 -1.12 -10.12
CA MET A 82 10.03 -0.61 -9.78
C MET A 82 11.07 -1.69 -9.51
N HIS A 83 10.66 -2.85 -9.06
CA HIS A 83 11.61 -3.86 -8.60
C HIS A 83 11.55 -5.20 -9.31
N CYS A 84 10.43 -5.56 -9.88
CA CYS A 84 10.30 -6.85 -10.55
C CYS A 84 9.30 -6.79 -11.72
N PRO A 85 9.61 -6.00 -12.73
CA PRO A 85 8.66 -5.76 -13.82
C PRO A 85 8.26 -7.00 -14.62
N ASN A 86 8.95 -8.10 -14.44
CA ASN A 86 8.59 -9.33 -15.13
C ASN A 86 7.49 -10.10 -14.44
N VAL A 87 7.12 -9.70 -13.25
CA VAL A 87 6.05 -10.35 -12.50
C VAL A 87 4.72 -10.02 -13.16
N ARG A 88 3.84 -11.00 -13.21
CA ARG A 88 2.49 -10.82 -13.73
C ARG A 88 1.45 -10.99 -12.64
#